data_16d67d6974344cf6a775926bc73da6d4
#
_entry.id   16d67d6974344cf6a775926bc73da6d4
#
_cell.length_a   1.000
_cell.length_b   1.000
_cell.length_c   1.000
_cell.angle_alpha   90.00
_cell.angle_beta   90.00
_cell.angle_gamma   90.00
#
_symmetry.space_group_name_H-M   'P 1'
#
loop_
_entity.id
_entity.type
_entity.pdbx_description
1 polymer ?
#
loop_
_entity_poly.entity_id
_entity_poly.type
_entity_poly.pdbx_seq_one_letter_code
_entity_poly.pdbx_strand_id
1 'polypeptide(L)'
;MSVEEKERVGLLGPSGRGKSTLIKLIAGYLKPAEGEILLDGKLLPSKGISPVQLIYQHPEKAINPRWKMKKVLQESGMYREEVMETLGIEKDWLERYPRELSGGELQRFCVARSLFDGTRFLLADEISIMLDVITQAQIWNFLIEETEKRNIGMVIVSHNRELLNKVCTRIVEL
;
A
#
# COMPACT_ATOMS: atom_id res chain seq x y z
N MET A 1 18.25 -7.72 -0.89
CA MET A 1 17.76 -6.38 -1.31
C MET A 1 17.53 -5.55 -0.06
N SER A 2 17.98 -4.31 0.00
CA SER A 2 17.67 -3.34 1.04
C SER A 2 16.79 -2.23 0.47
N VAL A 3 16.02 -1.57 1.31
CA VAL A 3 15.21 -0.39 0.99
C VAL A 3 15.41 0.61 2.11
N GLU A 4 15.80 1.82 1.76
CA GLU A 4 16.06 2.89 2.71
C GLU A 4 14.79 3.76 2.92
N GLU A 5 14.79 4.55 4.00
CA GLU A 5 13.77 5.58 4.19
C GLU A 5 13.74 6.55 3.01
N LYS A 6 12.56 6.99 2.59
CA LYS A 6 12.30 7.83 1.39
C LYS A 6 12.63 7.16 0.05
N GLU A 7 13.25 6.01 0.04
CA GLU A 7 13.53 5.30 -1.21
C GLU A 7 12.24 4.68 -1.77
N ARG A 8 12.05 4.80 -3.07
CA ARG A 8 10.94 4.17 -3.80
C ARG A 8 11.51 3.16 -4.79
N VAL A 9 11.46 1.88 -4.42
CA VAL A 9 12.01 0.76 -5.21
C VAL A 9 10.91 0.15 -6.06
N GLY A 10 11.03 0.24 -7.38
CA GLY A 10 10.17 -0.46 -8.32
C GLY A 10 10.61 -1.90 -8.55
N LEU A 11 9.69 -2.85 -8.47
CA LEU A 11 9.91 -4.24 -8.88
C LEU A 11 9.24 -4.49 -10.23
N LEU A 12 10.05 -4.60 -11.27
CA LEU A 12 9.61 -4.87 -12.64
C LEU A 12 9.87 -6.35 -12.99
N GLY A 13 8.96 -6.95 -13.70
CA GLY A 13 9.15 -8.31 -14.23
C GLY A 13 7.85 -8.92 -14.73
N PRO A 14 7.91 -9.99 -15.54
CA PRO A 14 6.72 -10.66 -16.04
C PRO A 14 5.88 -11.27 -14.92
N SER A 15 4.61 -11.50 -15.20
CA SER A 15 3.73 -12.22 -14.27
C SER A 15 4.28 -13.61 -13.94
N GLY A 16 4.07 -14.08 -12.71
CA GLY A 16 4.55 -15.39 -12.25
C GLY A 16 6.00 -15.43 -11.74
N ARG A 17 6.78 -14.34 -11.83
CA ARG A 17 8.16 -14.26 -11.32
C ARG A 17 8.29 -14.12 -9.79
N GLY A 18 7.18 -14.23 -9.05
CA GLY A 18 7.22 -14.21 -7.59
C GLY A 18 7.20 -12.80 -6.96
N LYS A 19 6.95 -11.72 -7.71
CA LYS A 19 6.90 -10.35 -7.17
C LYS A 19 5.92 -10.20 -6.00
N SER A 20 4.68 -10.65 -6.18
CA SER A 20 3.67 -10.63 -5.11
C SER A 20 4.01 -11.56 -3.94
N THR A 21 4.73 -12.64 -4.18
CA THR A 21 5.26 -13.50 -3.11
C THR A 21 6.35 -12.78 -2.33
N LEU A 22 7.29 -12.15 -3.01
CA LEU A 22 8.36 -11.36 -2.39
C LEU A 22 7.78 -10.24 -1.51
N ILE A 23 6.79 -9.49 -2.02
CA ILE A 23 6.15 -8.42 -1.26
C ILE A 23 5.43 -8.95 -0.01
N LYS A 24 4.77 -10.13 -0.10
CA LYS A 24 4.14 -10.76 1.06
C LYS A 24 5.16 -11.28 2.09
N LEU A 25 6.32 -11.75 1.64
CA LEU A 25 7.44 -12.07 2.52
C LEU A 25 7.92 -10.82 3.25
N ILE A 26 8.18 -9.73 2.54
CA ILE A 26 8.63 -8.44 3.12
C ILE A 26 7.59 -7.90 4.11
N ALA A 27 6.29 -8.04 3.83
CA ALA A 27 5.21 -7.63 4.74
C ALA A 27 5.05 -8.55 5.97
N GLY A 28 5.74 -9.69 6.01
CA GLY A 28 5.61 -10.67 7.09
C GLY A 28 4.38 -11.58 7.00
N TYR A 29 3.66 -11.57 5.87
CA TYR A 29 2.52 -12.48 5.66
C TYR A 29 2.96 -13.92 5.31
N LEU A 30 4.18 -14.09 4.83
CA LEU A 30 4.80 -15.38 4.55
C LEU A 30 6.14 -15.45 5.27
N LYS A 31 6.55 -16.66 5.65
CA LYS A 31 7.90 -16.91 6.20
C LYS A 31 8.83 -17.29 5.05
N PRO A 32 10.05 -16.73 4.99
CA PRO A 32 11.04 -17.16 4.02
C PRO A 32 11.48 -18.61 4.32
N ALA A 33 11.75 -19.40 3.27
CA ALA A 33 12.33 -20.74 3.42
C ALA A 33 13.78 -20.65 3.88
N GLU A 34 14.50 -19.64 3.42
CA GLU A 34 15.89 -19.35 3.80
C GLU A 34 16.07 -17.83 3.91
N GLY A 35 17.02 -17.40 4.74
CA GLY A 35 17.29 -15.98 4.99
C GLY A 35 16.32 -15.35 5.99
N GLU A 36 16.42 -14.02 6.11
CA GLU A 36 15.67 -13.23 7.10
C GLU A 36 15.18 -11.92 6.49
N ILE A 37 14.09 -11.40 7.04
CA ILE A 37 13.57 -10.07 6.74
C ILE A 37 13.71 -9.22 7.99
N LEU A 38 14.52 -8.20 7.88
CA LEU A 38 14.87 -7.34 9.00
C LEU A 38 14.41 -5.91 8.75
N LEU A 39 13.91 -5.29 9.81
CA LEU A 39 13.65 -3.86 9.91
C LEU A 39 14.65 -3.29 10.92
N ASP A 40 15.56 -2.42 10.47
CA ASP A 40 16.66 -1.87 11.28
C ASP A 40 17.48 -2.97 11.99
N GLY A 41 17.81 -4.04 11.29
CA GLY A 41 18.58 -5.16 11.81
C GLY A 41 17.82 -6.07 12.80
N LYS A 42 16.50 -5.89 12.96
CA LYS A 42 15.64 -6.69 13.83
C LYS A 42 14.52 -7.36 13.04
N LEU A 43 14.07 -8.52 13.50
CA LEU A 43 12.88 -9.16 12.91
C LEU A 43 11.64 -8.28 13.04
N LEU A 44 10.72 -8.41 12.09
CA LEU A 44 9.44 -7.71 12.15
C LEU A 44 8.67 -8.05 13.44
N PRO A 45 7.91 -7.09 13.98
CA PRO A 45 7.08 -7.33 15.16
C PRO A 45 6.08 -8.47 14.92
N SER A 46 6.00 -9.42 15.84
CA SER A 46 5.03 -10.52 15.78
C SER A 46 3.66 -10.18 16.38
N LYS A 47 3.53 -9.02 17.02
CA LYS A 47 2.29 -8.54 17.65
C LYS A 47 2.07 -7.06 17.33
N GLY A 48 0.80 -6.66 17.31
CA GLY A 48 0.42 -5.28 16.99
C GLY A 48 0.33 -5.02 15.49
N ILE A 49 0.23 -3.74 15.11
CA ILE A 49 0.20 -3.32 13.71
C ILE A 49 1.65 -3.26 13.20
N SER A 50 1.92 -3.94 12.09
CA SER A 50 3.25 -3.95 11.48
C SER A 50 3.62 -2.55 10.95
N PRO A 51 4.85 -2.06 11.16
CA PRO A 51 5.34 -0.83 10.53
C PRO A 51 5.56 -0.97 9.01
N VAL A 52 5.50 -2.19 8.49
CA VAL A 52 5.54 -2.49 7.05
C VAL A 52 4.13 -2.83 6.61
N GLN A 53 3.52 -1.93 5.83
CA GLN A 53 2.14 -2.05 5.36
C GLN A 53 2.08 -2.48 3.91
N LEU A 54 1.10 -3.34 3.58
CA LEU A 54 0.87 -3.83 2.22
C LEU A 54 -0.48 -3.34 1.69
N ILE A 55 -0.46 -2.64 0.57
CA ILE A 55 -1.66 -2.32 -0.22
C ILE A 55 -1.79 -3.40 -1.29
N TYR A 56 -2.88 -4.13 -1.24
CA TYR A 56 -3.16 -5.24 -2.15
C TYR A 56 -3.72 -4.75 -3.49
N GLN A 57 -3.43 -5.51 -4.54
CA GLN A 57 -4.05 -5.36 -5.86
C GLN A 57 -5.58 -5.49 -5.79
N HIS A 58 -6.08 -6.34 -4.91
CA HIS A 58 -7.49 -6.66 -4.71
C HIS A 58 -7.96 -6.12 -3.35
N PRO A 59 -8.49 -4.88 -3.29
CA PRO A 59 -8.85 -4.22 -2.03
C PRO A 59 -9.91 -4.98 -1.23
N GLU A 60 -10.81 -5.73 -1.90
CA GLU A 60 -11.84 -6.53 -1.25
C GLU A 60 -11.28 -7.67 -0.39
N LYS A 61 -10.03 -8.10 -0.64
CA LYS A 61 -9.33 -9.12 0.17
C LYS A 61 -8.63 -8.54 1.40
N ALA A 62 -8.48 -7.22 1.46
CA ALA A 62 -7.75 -6.53 2.51
C ALA A 62 -8.67 -5.97 3.61
N ILE A 63 -9.96 -5.89 3.37
CA ILE A 63 -10.95 -5.25 4.25
C ILE A 63 -11.94 -6.29 4.78
N ASN A 64 -12.29 -6.18 6.06
CA ASN A 64 -13.35 -7.02 6.64
C ASN A 64 -14.71 -6.66 6.01
N PRO A 65 -15.36 -7.60 5.29
CA PRO A 65 -16.59 -7.31 4.55
C PRO A 65 -17.81 -7.00 5.45
N ARG A 66 -17.69 -7.25 6.76
CA ARG A 66 -18.74 -6.98 7.76
C ARG A 66 -18.62 -5.62 8.43
N TRP A 67 -17.59 -4.84 8.08
CA TRP A 67 -17.38 -3.52 8.67
C TRP A 67 -17.80 -2.42 7.71
N LYS A 68 -18.41 -1.38 8.27
CA LYS A 68 -18.58 -0.11 7.56
C LYS A 68 -17.22 0.55 7.34
N MET A 69 -17.09 1.30 6.28
CA MET A 69 -15.81 1.92 5.88
C MET A 69 -15.29 2.90 6.93
N LYS A 70 -16.16 3.59 7.66
CA LYS A 70 -15.79 4.40 8.83
C LYS A 70 -14.98 3.60 9.86
N LYS A 71 -15.43 2.38 10.18
CA LYS A 71 -14.72 1.51 11.12
C LYS A 71 -13.37 1.07 10.61
N VAL A 72 -13.23 0.84 9.29
CA VAL A 72 -11.95 0.49 8.64
C VAL A 72 -10.90 1.59 8.83
N LEU A 73 -11.27 2.86 8.68
CA LEU A 73 -10.38 3.99 8.91
C LEU A 73 -10.09 4.21 10.42
N GLN A 74 -11.09 4.01 11.27
CA GLN A 74 -10.92 4.15 12.72
C GLN A 74 -9.95 3.12 13.30
N GLU A 75 -9.96 1.88 12.79
CA GLU A 75 -9.05 0.82 13.23
C GLU A 75 -7.57 1.20 13.04
N SER A 76 -7.26 1.88 11.95
CA SER A 76 -5.90 2.33 11.63
C SER A 76 -5.55 3.72 12.19
N GLY A 77 -6.48 4.40 12.87
CA GLY A 77 -6.31 5.79 13.28
C GLY A 77 -6.33 6.80 12.13
N MET A 78 -6.68 6.37 10.92
CA MET A 78 -6.66 7.20 9.69
C MET A 78 -8.00 7.87 9.36
N TYR A 79 -8.90 7.94 10.32
CA TYR A 79 -10.13 8.73 10.18
C TYR A 79 -9.80 10.23 10.32
N ARG A 80 -9.19 10.79 9.26
CA ARG A 80 -8.75 12.19 9.17
C ARG A 80 -9.38 12.86 7.96
N GLU A 81 -10.02 14.01 8.16
CA GLU A 81 -10.73 14.73 7.09
C GLU A 81 -9.80 15.14 5.95
N GLU A 82 -8.61 15.64 6.25
CA GLU A 82 -7.59 16.00 5.26
C GLU A 82 -7.19 14.83 4.34
N VAL A 83 -7.01 13.63 4.90
CA VAL A 83 -6.67 12.42 4.13
C VAL A 83 -7.85 11.99 3.25
N MET A 84 -9.06 12.08 3.78
CA MET A 84 -10.26 11.73 3.02
C MET A 84 -10.49 12.68 1.85
N GLU A 85 -10.34 13.98 2.07
CA GLU A 85 -10.46 14.99 1.02
C GLU A 85 -9.43 14.81 -0.09
N THR A 86 -8.15 14.64 0.28
CA THR A 86 -7.07 14.46 -0.69
C THR A 86 -7.24 13.18 -1.52
N LEU A 87 -7.70 12.09 -0.90
CA LEU A 87 -8.00 10.85 -1.60
C LEU A 87 -9.38 10.84 -2.29
N GLY A 88 -10.17 11.91 -2.17
CA GLY A 88 -11.52 11.99 -2.71
C GLY A 88 -12.46 10.92 -2.13
N ILE A 89 -12.34 10.66 -0.83
CA ILE A 89 -13.25 9.77 -0.10
C ILE A 89 -14.48 10.57 0.33
N GLU A 90 -15.63 10.24 -0.22
CA GLU A 90 -16.88 10.92 0.08
C GLU A 90 -17.45 10.52 1.45
N LYS A 91 -18.05 11.49 2.17
CA LYS A 91 -18.58 11.25 3.54
C LYS A 91 -19.66 10.18 3.60
N ASP A 92 -20.49 10.06 2.58
CA ASP A 92 -21.53 9.04 2.51
C ASP A 92 -20.98 7.61 2.35
N TRP A 93 -19.78 7.44 1.77
CA TRP A 93 -19.11 6.13 1.67
C TRP A 93 -18.74 5.56 3.03
N LEU A 94 -18.55 6.39 4.03
CA LEU A 94 -18.15 5.96 5.38
C LEU A 94 -19.20 5.04 6.04
N GLU A 95 -20.48 5.22 5.69
CA GLU A 95 -21.57 4.42 6.21
C GLU A 95 -21.87 3.17 5.38
N ARG A 96 -21.22 3.01 4.23
CA ARG A 96 -21.36 1.84 3.34
C ARG A 96 -20.48 0.67 3.79
N TYR A 97 -20.87 -0.53 3.36
CA TYR A 97 -20.06 -1.74 3.46
C TYR A 97 -19.17 -1.89 2.22
N PRO A 98 -18.06 -2.66 2.29
CA PRO A 98 -17.14 -2.85 1.15
C PRO A 98 -17.83 -3.25 -0.16
N ARG A 99 -18.84 -4.11 -0.09
CA ARG A 99 -19.63 -4.59 -1.25
C ARG A 99 -20.47 -3.52 -1.96
N GLU A 100 -20.65 -2.37 -1.33
CA GLU A 100 -21.46 -1.24 -1.82
C GLU A 100 -20.59 -0.17 -2.49
N LEU A 101 -19.29 -0.42 -2.58
CA LEU A 101 -18.29 0.46 -3.19
C LEU A 101 -17.70 -0.18 -4.45
N SER A 102 -17.34 0.66 -5.41
CA SER A 102 -16.53 0.26 -6.56
C SER A 102 -15.11 -0.12 -6.13
N GLY A 103 -14.38 -0.83 -7.00
CA GLY A 103 -12.99 -1.20 -6.73
C GLY A 103 -12.09 0.01 -6.49
N GLY A 104 -12.29 1.11 -7.24
CA GLY A 104 -11.53 2.35 -7.09
C GLY A 104 -11.84 3.08 -5.79
N GLU A 105 -13.11 3.17 -5.40
CA GLU A 105 -13.52 3.73 -4.10
C GLU A 105 -12.93 2.93 -2.95
N LEU A 106 -13.01 1.59 -3.03
CA LEU A 106 -12.46 0.71 -2.00
C LEU A 106 -10.93 0.80 -1.90
N GLN A 107 -10.24 0.98 -3.04
CA GLN A 107 -8.79 1.15 -3.09
C GLN A 107 -8.34 2.41 -2.34
N ARG A 108 -9.09 3.52 -2.42
CA ARG A 108 -8.80 4.75 -1.68
C ARG A 108 -8.79 4.51 -0.16
N PHE A 109 -9.71 3.72 0.36
CA PHE A 109 -9.72 3.30 1.76
C PHE A 109 -8.54 2.41 2.13
N CYS A 110 -8.14 1.48 1.24
CA CYS A 110 -6.96 0.64 1.47
C CYS A 110 -5.68 1.48 1.54
N VAL A 111 -5.55 2.49 0.67
CA VAL A 111 -4.44 3.45 0.68
C VAL A 111 -4.45 4.25 1.99
N ALA A 112 -5.57 4.88 2.35
CA ALA A 112 -5.68 5.66 3.59
C ALA A 112 -5.29 4.82 4.80
N ARG A 113 -5.87 3.62 4.93
CA ARG A 113 -5.64 2.71 6.05
C ARG A 113 -4.17 2.32 6.22
N SER A 114 -3.44 2.18 5.11
CA SER A 114 -2.04 1.74 5.14
C SER A 114 -1.07 2.80 5.68
N LEU A 115 -1.51 4.04 5.81
CA LEU A 115 -0.69 5.18 6.22
C LEU A 115 -0.88 5.58 7.69
N PHE A 116 -1.15 4.60 8.60
CA PHE A 116 -1.22 4.91 10.03
C PHE A 116 0.12 5.51 10.55
N ASP A 117 0.09 6.15 11.71
CA ASP A 117 1.26 6.92 12.20
C ASP A 117 2.53 6.10 12.41
N GLY A 118 2.40 4.78 12.61
CA GLY A 118 3.53 3.86 12.76
C GLY A 118 4.07 3.28 11.46
N THR A 119 3.51 3.63 10.29
CA THR A 119 3.98 3.10 9.00
C THR A 119 5.36 3.67 8.67
N ARG A 120 6.32 2.78 8.44
CA ARG A 120 7.69 3.11 8.03
C ARG A 120 8.01 2.65 6.62
N PHE A 121 7.42 1.57 6.19
CA PHE A 121 7.54 1.06 4.82
C PHE A 121 6.18 0.72 4.24
N LEU A 122 5.99 1.08 2.98
CA LEU A 122 4.76 0.85 2.25
C LEU A 122 5.04 -0.03 1.03
N LEU A 123 4.32 -1.13 0.92
CA LEU A 123 4.42 -2.06 -0.18
C LEU A 123 3.16 -1.94 -1.04
N ALA A 124 3.31 -1.70 -2.33
CA ALA A 124 2.22 -1.52 -3.27
C ALA A 124 2.24 -2.63 -4.33
N ASP A 125 1.27 -3.54 -4.29
CA ASP A 125 1.16 -4.66 -5.22
C ASP A 125 0.14 -4.35 -6.33
N GLU A 126 0.61 -3.80 -7.45
CA GLU A 126 -0.20 -3.48 -8.64
C GLU A 126 -1.48 -2.67 -8.34
N ILE A 127 -1.42 -1.74 -7.40
CA ILE A 127 -2.55 -1.06 -6.77
C ILE A 127 -3.40 -0.17 -7.69
N SER A 128 -2.94 0.09 -8.90
CA SER A 128 -3.58 1.04 -9.82
C SER A 128 -4.10 0.41 -11.12
N ILE A 129 -3.99 -0.91 -11.27
CA ILE A 129 -4.33 -1.62 -12.52
C ILE A 129 -5.82 -1.50 -12.89
N MET A 130 -6.70 -1.40 -11.90
CA MET A 130 -8.16 -1.34 -12.11
C MET A 130 -8.72 0.08 -12.00
N LEU A 131 -7.84 1.09 -11.94
CA LEU A 131 -8.24 2.48 -11.75
C LEU A 131 -8.20 3.24 -13.09
N ASP A 132 -9.10 4.18 -13.24
CA ASP A 132 -9.00 5.18 -14.30
C ASP A 132 -7.77 6.09 -14.10
N VAL A 133 -7.34 6.74 -15.16
CA VAL A 133 -6.09 7.52 -15.19
C VAL A 133 -6.09 8.66 -14.17
N ILE A 134 -7.23 9.29 -13.90
CA ILE A 134 -7.35 10.40 -12.97
C ILE A 134 -7.20 9.88 -11.54
N THR A 135 -7.95 8.85 -11.19
CA THR A 135 -7.85 8.20 -9.86
C THR A 135 -6.45 7.64 -9.61
N GLN A 136 -5.83 7.03 -10.63
CA GLN A 136 -4.46 6.56 -10.56
C GLN A 136 -3.49 7.70 -10.22
N ALA A 137 -3.56 8.81 -10.95
CA ALA A 137 -2.71 9.97 -10.71
C ALA A 137 -2.90 10.56 -9.30
N GLN A 138 -4.14 10.68 -8.83
CA GLN A 138 -4.45 11.17 -7.49
C GLN A 138 -3.83 10.30 -6.40
N ILE A 139 -3.99 8.96 -6.49
CA ILE A 139 -3.45 8.03 -5.50
C ILE A 139 -1.93 8.07 -5.47
N TRP A 140 -1.26 8.07 -6.65
CA TRP A 140 0.20 8.10 -6.69
C TRP A 140 0.78 9.43 -6.20
N ASN A 141 0.19 10.56 -6.55
CA ASN A 141 0.62 11.86 -6.04
C ASN A 141 0.49 11.92 -4.52
N PHE A 142 -0.66 11.52 -3.98
CA PHE A 142 -0.87 11.45 -2.54
C PHE A 142 0.15 10.55 -1.84
N LEU A 143 0.41 9.33 -2.37
CA LEU A 143 1.38 8.41 -1.80
C LEU A 143 2.80 8.97 -1.82
N ILE A 144 3.21 9.62 -2.92
CA ILE A 144 4.53 10.24 -3.04
C ILE A 144 4.68 11.37 -2.00
N GLU A 145 3.73 12.28 -1.91
CA GLU A 145 3.75 13.39 -0.96
C GLU A 145 3.81 12.90 0.49
N GLU A 146 2.93 11.97 0.88
CA GLU A 146 2.89 11.44 2.25
C GLU A 146 4.15 10.64 2.59
N THR A 147 4.70 9.86 1.67
CA THR A 147 5.92 9.09 1.91
C THR A 147 7.14 9.99 2.03
N GLU A 148 7.24 11.07 1.25
CA GLU A 148 8.30 12.07 1.36
C GLU A 148 8.20 12.86 2.68
N LYS A 149 7.01 13.35 3.01
CA LYS A 149 6.72 14.10 4.23
C LYS A 149 7.05 13.30 5.51
N ARG A 150 6.78 12.00 5.49
CA ARG A 150 6.91 11.12 6.66
C ARG A 150 8.15 10.22 6.63
N ASN A 151 9.03 10.37 5.66
CA ASN A 151 10.23 9.55 5.44
C ASN A 151 9.93 8.04 5.27
N ILE A 152 8.81 7.70 4.66
CA ILE A 152 8.41 6.30 4.43
C ILE A 152 9.12 5.74 3.20
N GLY A 153 9.77 4.57 3.34
CA GLY A 153 10.30 3.83 2.20
C GLY A 153 9.18 3.07 1.47
N MET A 154 9.31 2.89 0.15
CA MET A 154 8.31 2.16 -0.64
C MET A 154 8.91 1.04 -1.48
N VAL A 155 8.15 -0.06 -1.63
CA VAL A 155 8.38 -1.06 -2.68
C VAL A 155 7.13 -1.14 -3.55
N ILE A 156 7.30 -0.93 -4.84
CA ILE A 156 6.20 -0.81 -5.80
C ILE A 156 6.32 -1.92 -6.85
N VAL A 157 5.37 -2.83 -6.88
CA VAL A 157 5.24 -3.84 -7.94
C VAL A 157 4.36 -3.28 -9.04
N SER A 158 4.86 -3.29 -10.26
CA SER A 158 4.08 -2.98 -11.45
C SER A 158 4.71 -3.65 -12.67
N HIS A 159 3.89 -4.00 -13.65
CA HIS A 159 4.34 -4.37 -14.99
C HIS A 159 4.45 -3.15 -15.92
N ASN A 160 4.00 -1.97 -15.49
CA ASN A 160 4.08 -0.72 -16.25
C ASN A 160 5.40 0.01 -15.95
N ARG A 161 6.37 -0.12 -16.85
CA ARG A 161 7.68 0.53 -16.74
C ARG A 161 7.59 2.06 -16.71
N GLU A 162 6.66 2.65 -17.46
CA GLU A 162 6.50 4.12 -17.49
C GLU A 162 6.03 4.66 -16.14
N LEU A 163 5.11 3.95 -15.49
CA LEU A 163 4.69 4.29 -14.13
C LEU A 163 5.88 4.21 -13.17
N LEU A 164 6.62 3.09 -13.18
CA LEU A 164 7.78 2.93 -12.29
C LEU A 164 8.85 4.00 -12.52
N ASN A 165 9.12 4.38 -13.78
CA ASN A 165 10.05 5.46 -14.09
C ASN A 165 9.62 6.83 -13.53
N LYS A 166 8.32 7.06 -13.37
CA LYS A 166 7.78 8.32 -12.83
C LYS A 166 7.77 8.35 -11.30
N VAL A 167 7.51 7.20 -10.66
CA VAL A 167 7.27 7.17 -9.20
C VAL A 167 8.44 6.62 -8.39
N CYS A 168 9.33 5.83 -8.98
CA CYS A 168 10.43 5.17 -8.27
C CYS A 168 11.76 5.92 -8.36
N THR A 169 12.57 5.80 -7.31
CA THR A 169 13.95 6.30 -7.27
C THR A 169 14.91 5.33 -7.94
N ARG A 170 14.60 4.03 -7.91
CA ARG A 170 15.29 2.98 -8.68
C ARG A 170 14.37 1.83 -9.03
N ILE A 171 14.74 1.05 -10.03
CA ILE A 171 13.99 -0.13 -10.47
C ILE A 171 14.90 -1.37 -10.37
N VAL A 172 14.30 -2.46 -9.87
CA VAL A 172 14.92 -3.80 -9.82
C VAL A 172 14.11 -4.71 -10.73
N GLU A 173 14.77 -5.40 -11.64
CA GLU A 173 14.18 -6.38 -12.54
C GLU A 173 14.30 -7.79 -11.94
N LEU A 174 13.19 -8.57 -11.97
CA LEU A 174 13.09 -9.94 -11.44
C LEU A 174 12.88 -10.96 -12.57
#